data_f7ea718719d79cadce98df624783c2aa
#
_entry.id   f7ea718719d79cadce98df624783c2aa
#
_cell.length_a   1.000
_cell.length_b   1.000
_cell.length_c   1.000
_cell.angle_alpha   90.00
_cell.angle_beta   90.00
_cell.angle_gamma   90.00
#
_symmetry.space_group_name_H-M   'P 1'
#
loop_
_entity.id
_entity.type
_entity.pdbx_description
1 polymer ?
#
loop_
_entity_poly.entity_id
_entity_poly.type
_entity_poly.pdbx_seq_one_letter_code
_entity_poly.pdbx_strand_id
1 'polypeptide(L)'
;MDSKFFIAFDLGATSGRTILGTLTGDKLTLEEVTRFPNQMLQLNGHFYWNIFSLYENLKKGLAAVAQKKVPVTSIGIDTWGVDFAFVNEEGALIGLPYAYRDPQTIGKKEEFFEKVMSADELYGKTGIQHMDFNSIFQLYTLKQRKDFGLTHASRLLFMPDALSYLLTGKMVTEYTIASTSQLLNPETRKLDEKLLEVLGVSKSLFADMVEPGAKIGMLTEDLCEELQIESVPVIAVAGHDTASAVAAVPAANKNFAYLSSGTWSLMGIETDGPVVNEKTTHYNITNEGGVDGTIRLLKNITGMWIVEQCLKKWHKEGTDYTYPQMVELAQAARPFACFINPDDPGFTNPQDMPKAICEYCARTGQNAPQTHGEFIRVIFESLALKYREVLDVFRELSVNPIEKLHIIGGGSRNKLLNQFTSNAIGLPVVAGPSEASSIGNIMLQAKAAGVVSTLQEMRNVISVNVEPDYFSPADAEVWNEAYQKYISIIKK
;
A
#
# COMPACT_ATOMS: atom_id res chain seq x y z
N MET A 1 4.42 -4.35 35.16
CA MET A 1 4.18 -3.31 34.16
C MET A 1 2.75 -3.49 33.68
N ASP A 2 1.98 -2.41 33.61
CA ASP A 2 0.60 -2.50 33.14
C ASP A 2 0.57 -2.71 31.64
N SER A 3 -0.29 -3.62 31.19
CA SER A 3 -0.51 -3.86 29.77
C SER A 3 -1.32 -2.73 29.13
N LYS A 4 -0.95 -2.32 27.94
CA LYS A 4 -1.71 -1.41 27.09
C LYS A 4 -2.34 -2.19 25.94
N PHE A 5 -3.58 -1.85 25.61
CA PHE A 5 -4.36 -2.55 24.57
C PHE A 5 -4.74 -1.58 23.48
N PHE A 6 -4.43 -1.93 22.23
CA PHE A 6 -4.64 -1.11 21.05
C PHE A 6 -5.46 -1.87 20.02
N ILE A 7 -6.42 -1.20 19.39
CA ILE A 7 -7.16 -1.77 18.27
C ILE A 7 -6.61 -1.19 16.99
N ALA A 8 -6.10 -2.04 16.11
CA ALA A 8 -5.76 -1.69 14.75
C ALA A 8 -6.82 -2.23 13.78
N PHE A 9 -7.40 -1.34 12.99
CA PHE A 9 -8.16 -1.70 11.79
C PHE A 9 -7.23 -1.58 10.60
N ASP A 10 -6.82 -2.71 10.06
CA ASP A 10 -5.92 -2.85 8.91
C ASP A 10 -6.74 -3.28 7.70
N LEU A 11 -6.98 -2.34 6.79
CA LEU A 11 -7.90 -2.48 5.68
C LEU A 11 -7.15 -2.45 4.34
N GLY A 12 -6.84 -3.63 3.82
CA GLY A 12 -6.30 -3.75 2.47
C GLY A 12 -7.37 -3.75 1.39
N ALA A 13 -6.95 -3.71 0.12
CA ALA A 13 -7.86 -3.68 -1.04
C ALA A 13 -8.71 -4.97 -1.22
N THR A 14 -8.37 -6.07 -0.57
CA THR A 14 -9.08 -7.37 -0.72
C THR A 14 -9.66 -7.90 0.58
N SER A 15 -9.16 -7.47 1.73
CA SER A 15 -9.65 -7.88 3.05
C SER A 15 -9.37 -6.82 4.10
N GLY A 16 -10.21 -6.79 5.14
CA GLY A 16 -9.98 -5.98 6.33
C GLY A 16 -9.89 -6.86 7.57
N ARG A 17 -9.21 -6.36 8.59
CA ARG A 17 -8.99 -7.06 9.86
C ARG A 17 -9.14 -6.13 11.05
N THR A 18 -9.58 -6.69 12.16
CA THR A 18 -9.45 -6.08 13.48
C THR A 18 -8.39 -6.83 14.26
N ILE A 19 -7.35 -6.14 14.63
CA ILE A 19 -6.22 -6.69 15.40
C ILE A 19 -6.23 -6.04 16.79
N LEU A 20 -6.22 -6.85 17.82
CA LEU A 20 -5.95 -6.42 19.19
C LEU A 20 -4.45 -6.57 19.47
N GLY A 21 -3.77 -5.45 19.61
CA GLY A 21 -2.38 -5.40 20.05
C GLY A 21 -2.28 -5.25 21.54
N THR A 22 -1.48 -6.07 22.20
CA THR A 22 -1.17 -5.94 23.62
C THR A 22 0.32 -5.66 23.79
N LEU A 23 0.64 -4.55 24.44
CA LEU A 23 2.01 -4.15 24.75
C LEU A 23 2.23 -4.17 26.27
N THR A 24 3.13 -5.01 26.76
CA THR A 24 3.50 -5.15 28.18
C THR A 24 5.01 -5.00 28.31
N GLY A 25 5.47 -3.83 28.74
CA GLY A 25 6.89 -3.47 28.58
C GLY A 25 7.26 -3.48 27.12
N ASP A 26 8.29 -4.24 26.73
CA ASP A 26 8.73 -4.38 25.33
C ASP A 26 8.07 -5.57 24.62
N LYS A 27 7.20 -6.34 25.30
CA LYS A 27 6.54 -7.50 24.69
C LYS A 27 5.28 -7.09 23.97
N LEU A 28 5.29 -7.22 22.64
CA LEU A 28 4.16 -7.01 21.76
C LEU A 28 3.52 -8.34 21.38
N THR A 29 2.21 -8.45 21.54
CA THR A 29 1.44 -9.60 21.03
C THR A 29 0.28 -9.10 20.19
N LEU A 30 -0.05 -9.83 19.14
CA LEU A 30 -1.14 -9.54 18.21
C LEU A 30 -2.17 -10.65 18.25
N GLU A 31 -3.43 -10.28 18.29
CA GLU A 31 -4.55 -11.20 18.14
C GLU A 31 -5.47 -10.70 17.02
N GLU A 32 -5.63 -11.50 15.96
CA GLU A 32 -6.66 -11.24 14.95
C GLU A 32 -8.03 -11.55 15.54
N VAL A 33 -8.83 -10.51 15.78
CA VAL A 33 -10.15 -10.62 16.40
C VAL A 33 -11.23 -10.89 15.37
N THR A 34 -11.17 -10.16 14.24
CA THR A 34 -12.09 -10.37 13.10
C THR A 34 -11.34 -10.22 11.80
N ARG A 35 -11.83 -10.92 10.77
CA ARG A 35 -11.42 -10.77 9.37
C ARG A 35 -12.66 -10.75 8.48
N PHE A 36 -12.64 -9.90 7.47
CA PHE A 36 -13.74 -9.81 6.51
C PHE A 36 -13.20 -9.51 5.10
N PRO A 37 -13.90 -9.94 4.05
CA PRO A 37 -13.55 -9.60 2.68
C PRO A 37 -13.85 -8.12 2.41
N ASN A 38 -12.96 -7.45 1.70
CA ASN A 38 -13.19 -6.13 1.14
C ASN A 38 -13.35 -6.27 -0.37
N GLN A 39 -14.59 -6.23 -0.84
CA GLN A 39 -14.91 -6.42 -2.25
C GLN A 39 -15.45 -5.13 -2.85
N MET A 40 -14.92 -4.76 -4.01
CA MET A 40 -15.47 -3.67 -4.80
C MET A 40 -16.86 -4.05 -5.31
N LEU A 41 -17.80 -3.12 -5.20
CA LEU A 41 -19.12 -3.23 -5.82
C LEU A 41 -19.03 -2.80 -7.28
N GLN A 42 -19.51 -3.64 -8.18
CA GLN A 42 -19.62 -3.29 -9.59
C GLN A 42 -21.06 -2.88 -9.90
N LEU A 43 -21.25 -1.61 -10.25
CA LEU A 43 -22.55 -1.02 -10.56
C LEU A 43 -22.45 -0.18 -11.85
N ASN A 44 -23.25 -0.51 -12.86
CA ASN A 44 -23.35 0.25 -14.11
C ASN A 44 -21.98 0.54 -14.78
N GLY A 45 -21.07 -0.43 -14.77
CA GLY A 45 -19.75 -0.31 -15.39
C GLY A 45 -18.68 0.38 -14.53
N HIS A 46 -19.02 0.80 -13.32
CA HIS A 46 -18.12 1.41 -12.34
C HIS A 46 -17.84 0.49 -11.16
N PHE A 47 -16.69 0.72 -10.50
CA PHE A 47 -16.29 0.04 -9.28
C PHE A 47 -16.29 1.01 -8.11
N TYR A 48 -16.91 0.58 -7.00
CA TYR A 48 -17.05 1.39 -5.78
C TYR A 48 -16.60 0.61 -4.55
N TRP A 49 -16.15 1.34 -3.53
CA TRP A 49 -16.01 0.79 -2.18
C TRP A 49 -17.32 0.90 -1.41
N ASN A 50 -17.72 -0.19 -0.75
CA ASN A 50 -18.86 -0.15 0.15
C ASN A 50 -18.43 0.33 1.54
N ILE A 51 -18.28 1.65 1.68
CA ILE A 51 -17.80 2.28 2.93
C ILE A 51 -18.73 1.96 4.12
N PHE A 52 -20.02 1.78 3.89
CA PHE A 52 -20.96 1.41 4.96
C PHE A 52 -20.72 -0.02 5.44
N SER A 53 -20.44 -0.96 4.53
CA SER A 53 -20.03 -2.31 4.91
C SER A 53 -18.71 -2.33 5.68
N LEU A 54 -17.75 -1.50 5.29
CA LEU A 54 -16.50 -1.33 6.05
C LEU A 54 -16.80 -0.84 7.47
N TYR A 55 -17.58 0.23 7.62
CA TYR A 55 -17.98 0.77 8.92
C TYR A 55 -18.70 -0.28 9.80
N GLU A 56 -19.66 -1.04 9.25
CA GLU A 56 -20.32 -2.12 9.97
C GLU A 56 -19.33 -3.21 10.43
N ASN A 57 -18.30 -3.50 9.66
CA ASN A 57 -17.27 -4.45 10.09
C ASN A 57 -16.34 -3.87 11.14
N LEU A 58 -16.06 -2.54 11.14
CA LEU A 58 -15.38 -1.89 12.26
C LEU A 58 -16.21 -2.02 13.56
N LYS A 59 -17.51 -1.78 13.51
CA LYS A 59 -18.42 -1.97 14.67
C LYS A 59 -18.38 -3.40 15.20
N LYS A 60 -18.44 -4.40 14.32
CA LYS A 60 -18.30 -5.81 14.71
C LYS A 60 -16.95 -6.09 15.38
N GLY A 61 -15.87 -5.50 14.89
CA GLY A 61 -14.56 -5.58 15.50
C GLY A 61 -14.52 -4.98 16.91
N LEU A 62 -15.07 -3.78 17.07
CA LEU A 62 -15.19 -3.11 18.38
C LEU A 62 -15.99 -3.95 19.38
N ALA A 63 -17.18 -4.45 18.96
CA ALA A 63 -18.01 -5.30 19.80
C ALA A 63 -17.30 -6.61 20.21
N ALA A 64 -16.53 -7.22 19.30
CA ALA A 64 -15.78 -8.43 19.60
C ALA A 64 -14.63 -8.17 20.61
N VAL A 65 -13.95 -7.03 20.48
CA VAL A 65 -12.92 -6.62 21.48
C VAL A 65 -13.57 -6.31 22.83
N ALA A 66 -14.74 -5.65 22.85
CA ALA A 66 -15.46 -5.33 24.09
C ALA A 66 -15.78 -6.58 24.94
N GLN A 67 -16.10 -7.70 24.29
CA GLN A 67 -16.36 -8.97 24.96
C GLN A 67 -15.14 -9.51 25.74
N LYS A 68 -13.93 -9.07 25.37
CA LYS A 68 -12.68 -9.46 26.06
C LYS A 68 -12.47 -8.71 27.38
N LYS A 69 -13.23 -7.63 27.62
CA LYS A 69 -13.20 -6.81 28.86
C LYS A 69 -11.81 -6.28 29.20
N VAL A 70 -11.05 -5.90 28.17
CA VAL A 70 -9.73 -5.28 28.34
C VAL A 70 -9.85 -3.74 28.24
N PRO A 71 -9.05 -2.97 28.99
CA PRO A 71 -9.07 -1.50 28.93
C PRO A 71 -8.36 -1.02 27.68
N VAL A 72 -9.11 -0.82 26.57
CA VAL A 72 -8.58 -0.35 25.30
C VAL A 72 -8.02 1.07 25.47
N THR A 73 -6.77 1.27 25.05
CA THR A 73 -6.05 2.54 25.15
C THR A 73 -6.40 3.48 23.99
N SER A 74 -6.44 2.94 22.77
CA SER A 74 -6.79 3.70 21.58
C SER A 74 -7.12 2.79 20.38
N ILE A 75 -7.58 3.44 19.30
CA ILE A 75 -7.94 2.83 18.02
C ILE A 75 -7.18 3.55 16.93
N GLY A 76 -6.68 2.81 15.92
CA GLY A 76 -6.08 3.35 14.70
C GLY A 76 -6.61 2.64 13.46
N ILE A 77 -6.72 3.39 12.36
CA ILE A 77 -7.22 2.86 11.07
C ILE A 77 -6.20 3.18 9.99
N ASP A 78 -5.75 2.17 9.26
CA ASP A 78 -5.00 2.32 8.01
C ASP A 78 -5.71 1.62 6.87
N THR A 79 -5.53 2.15 5.65
CA THR A 79 -6.16 1.65 4.43
C THR A 79 -5.21 1.74 3.24
N TRP A 80 -5.67 1.26 2.09
CA TRP A 80 -5.03 1.53 0.79
C TRP A 80 -5.05 3.02 0.45
N GLY A 81 -4.16 3.45 -0.46
CA GLY A 81 -3.98 4.85 -0.88
C GLY A 81 -5.02 5.37 -1.86
N VAL A 82 -4.92 6.63 -2.19
CA VAL A 82 -5.51 7.41 -3.28
C VAL A 82 -7.03 7.63 -3.29
N ASP A 83 -7.82 6.75 -2.67
CA ASP A 83 -9.29 6.81 -2.73
C ASP A 83 -9.87 7.67 -1.61
N PHE A 84 -11.02 8.26 -1.87
CA PHE A 84 -11.66 9.22 -0.98
C PHE A 84 -13.20 9.18 -1.06
N ALA A 85 -13.84 9.68 -0.01
CA ALA A 85 -15.27 9.90 0.11
C ALA A 85 -15.59 11.40 0.12
N PHE A 86 -16.81 11.75 -0.29
CA PHE A 86 -17.34 13.10 -0.17
C PHE A 86 -18.35 13.21 0.97
N VAL A 87 -18.33 14.36 1.64
CA VAL A 87 -19.23 14.69 2.73
C VAL A 87 -19.90 16.03 2.42
N ASN A 88 -21.22 16.17 2.63
CA ASN A 88 -21.96 17.40 2.44
C ASN A 88 -21.85 18.36 3.65
N GLU A 89 -22.51 19.50 3.59
CA GLU A 89 -22.52 20.51 4.69
C GLU A 89 -23.18 19.99 5.96
N GLU A 90 -24.09 19.03 5.86
CA GLU A 90 -24.78 18.41 7.01
C GLU A 90 -23.97 17.27 7.64
N GLY A 91 -22.81 16.92 7.09
CA GLY A 91 -21.97 15.83 7.56
C GLY A 91 -22.35 14.45 6.99
N ALA A 92 -23.28 14.39 6.03
CA ALA A 92 -23.65 13.11 5.41
C ALA A 92 -22.72 12.75 4.25
N LEU A 93 -22.40 11.45 4.12
CA LEU A 93 -21.64 10.93 2.97
C LEU A 93 -22.48 11.09 1.68
N ILE A 94 -21.83 11.52 0.60
CA ILE A 94 -22.43 11.67 -0.73
C ILE A 94 -22.02 10.50 -1.62
N GLY A 95 -22.91 9.54 -1.79
CA GLY A 95 -22.67 8.36 -2.63
C GLY A 95 -21.62 7.40 -2.06
N LEU A 96 -21.11 6.53 -2.93
CA LEU A 96 -20.05 5.60 -2.60
C LEU A 96 -18.72 6.09 -3.17
N PRO A 97 -17.60 5.90 -2.46
CA PRO A 97 -16.26 6.17 -2.99
C PRO A 97 -15.98 5.31 -4.24
N TYR A 98 -15.44 5.92 -5.29
CA TYR A 98 -14.91 5.18 -6.42
C TYR A 98 -13.69 4.37 -5.99
N ALA A 99 -13.57 3.17 -6.51
CA ALA A 99 -12.37 2.36 -6.29
C ALA A 99 -11.27 2.75 -7.29
N TYR A 100 -10.03 2.74 -6.86
CA TYR A 100 -8.88 3.11 -7.71
C TYR A 100 -8.73 2.24 -8.98
N ARG A 101 -9.38 1.08 -9.04
CA ARG A 101 -9.45 0.23 -10.24
C ARG A 101 -10.63 0.55 -11.16
N ASP A 102 -11.39 1.60 -10.86
CA ASP A 102 -12.48 2.05 -11.72
C ASP A 102 -11.93 2.53 -13.07
N PRO A 103 -12.55 2.14 -14.20
CA PRO A 103 -12.07 2.54 -15.52
C PRO A 103 -12.24 4.03 -15.85
N GLN A 104 -12.86 4.83 -14.97
CA GLN A 104 -13.14 6.24 -15.23
C GLN A 104 -11.90 7.09 -15.51
N THR A 105 -10.73 6.69 -15.01
CA THR A 105 -9.47 7.41 -15.17
C THR A 105 -8.62 6.94 -16.35
N ILE A 106 -9.05 5.89 -17.07
CA ILE A 106 -8.32 5.39 -18.25
C ILE A 106 -8.22 6.52 -19.30
N GLY A 107 -6.98 6.82 -19.71
CA GLY A 107 -6.64 7.87 -20.67
C GLY A 107 -6.76 9.30 -20.11
N LYS A 108 -7.15 9.47 -18.84
CA LYS A 108 -7.31 10.80 -18.22
C LYS A 108 -6.00 11.42 -17.78
N LYS A 109 -5.02 10.61 -17.46
CA LYS A 109 -3.65 11.03 -17.17
C LYS A 109 -3.01 11.67 -18.41
N GLU A 110 -3.08 11.01 -19.55
CA GLU A 110 -2.57 11.50 -20.82
C GLU A 110 -3.30 12.78 -21.24
N GLU A 111 -4.63 12.80 -21.12
CA GLU A 111 -5.44 14.00 -21.38
C GLU A 111 -5.05 15.17 -20.47
N PHE A 112 -4.79 14.93 -19.19
CA PHE A 112 -4.33 15.95 -18.26
C PHE A 112 -2.97 16.51 -18.66
N PHE A 113 -2.03 15.65 -19.07
CA PHE A 113 -0.71 16.08 -19.51
C PHE A 113 -0.74 16.90 -20.81
N GLU A 114 -1.67 16.59 -21.70
CA GLU A 114 -1.84 17.34 -22.96
C GLU A 114 -2.51 18.70 -22.74
N LYS A 115 -3.54 18.77 -21.87
CA LYS A 115 -4.44 19.93 -21.80
C LYS A 115 -4.24 20.84 -20.61
N VAL A 116 -3.64 20.35 -19.50
CA VAL A 116 -3.60 21.08 -18.23
C VAL A 116 -2.17 21.38 -17.78
N MET A 117 -1.33 20.36 -17.64
CA MET A 117 0.03 20.49 -17.11
C MET A 117 0.89 19.32 -17.59
N SER A 118 2.14 19.58 -18.02
CA SER A 118 3.02 18.51 -18.46
C SER A 118 3.36 17.51 -17.33
N ALA A 119 3.73 16.28 -17.71
CA ALA A 119 4.12 15.25 -16.75
C ALA A 119 5.30 15.72 -15.88
N ASP A 120 6.32 16.33 -16.50
CA ASP A 120 7.51 16.81 -15.79
C ASP A 120 7.18 17.95 -14.82
N GLU A 121 6.29 18.86 -15.19
CA GLU A 121 5.85 19.94 -14.30
C GLU A 121 5.07 19.39 -13.11
N LEU A 122 4.13 18.47 -13.34
CA LEU A 122 3.38 17.81 -12.27
C LEU A 122 4.30 17.03 -11.34
N TYR A 123 5.24 16.26 -11.91
CA TYR A 123 6.23 15.53 -11.12
C TYR A 123 7.10 16.48 -10.29
N GLY A 124 7.61 17.53 -10.88
CA GLY A 124 8.44 18.54 -10.19
C GLY A 124 7.74 19.20 -9.00
N LYS A 125 6.40 19.32 -9.04
CA LYS A 125 5.59 19.87 -7.94
C LYS A 125 5.32 18.86 -6.83
N THR A 126 5.13 17.59 -7.17
CA THR A 126 4.59 16.59 -6.24
C THR A 126 5.57 15.47 -5.91
N GLY A 127 6.53 15.19 -6.80
CA GLY A 127 7.43 14.06 -6.66
C GLY A 127 6.74 12.69 -6.65
N ILE A 128 5.48 12.61 -7.07
CA ILE A 128 4.66 11.38 -7.01
C ILE A 128 4.66 10.65 -8.35
N GLN A 129 4.88 9.34 -8.30
CA GLN A 129 4.77 8.44 -9.45
C GLN A 129 3.45 8.62 -10.18
N HIS A 130 3.49 8.83 -11.49
CA HIS A 130 2.30 8.95 -12.31
C HIS A 130 1.62 7.60 -12.48
N MET A 131 0.46 7.45 -11.84
CA MET A 131 -0.41 6.29 -11.99
C MET A 131 -1.81 6.78 -12.36
N ASP A 132 -2.50 6.08 -13.25
CA ASP A 132 -3.83 6.49 -13.75
C ASP A 132 -4.85 6.73 -12.64
N PHE A 133 -4.71 5.99 -11.55
CA PHE A 133 -5.61 6.03 -10.41
C PHE A 133 -5.29 7.08 -9.35
N ASN A 134 -4.24 7.89 -9.48
CA ASN A 134 -3.93 8.92 -8.48
C ASN A 134 -5.12 9.87 -8.30
N SER A 135 -5.32 10.34 -7.08
CA SER A 135 -6.47 11.17 -6.72
C SER A 135 -6.62 12.41 -7.60
N ILE A 136 -5.49 13.00 -8.05
CA ILE A 136 -5.51 14.14 -8.98
C ILE A 136 -6.28 13.83 -10.27
N PHE A 137 -6.05 12.65 -10.87
CA PHE A 137 -6.73 12.24 -12.11
C PHE A 137 -8.17 11.80 -11.85
N GLN A 138 -8.46 11.25 -10.68
CA GLN A 138 -9.84 11.01 -10.24
C GLN A 138 -10.60 12.33 -10.13
N LEU A 139 -10.07 13.34 -9.43
CA LEU A 139 -10.67 14.66 -9.29
C LEU A 139 -10.83 15.37 -10.63
N TYR A 140 -9.83 15.30 -11.50
CA TYR A 140 -9.90 15.84 -12.85
C TYR A 140 -11.07 15.24 -13.64
N THR A 141 -11.23 13.93 -13.59
CA THR A 141 -12.31 13.20 -14.24
C THR A 141 -13.68 13.62 -13.69
N LEU A 142 -13.81 13.63 -12.36
CA LEU A 142 -15.04 14.02 -11.68
C LEU A 142 -15.44 15.48 -12.02
N LYS A 143 -14.44 16.38 -12.08
CA LYS A 143 -14.67 17.77 -12.46
C LYS A 143 -15.17 17.92 -13.89
N GLN A 144 -14.56 17.21 -14.85
CA GLN A 144 -14.97 17.26 -16.26
C GLN A 144 -16.42 16.84 -16.46
N ARG A 145 -16.85 15.79 -15.78
CA ARG A 145 -18.22 15.27 -15.90
C ARG A 145 -19.23 15.97 -14.97
N LYS A 146 -18.80 17.01 -14.23
CA LYS A 146 -19.63 17.73 -13.26
C LYS A 146 -20.28 16.76 -12.26
N ASP A 147 -19.47 15.89 -11.69
CA ASP A 147 -19.94 14.87 -10.77
C ASP A 147 -20.73 15.48 -9.61
N PHE A 148 -21.85 14.84 -9.28
CA PHE A 148 -22.74 15.33 -8.24
C PHE A 148 -22.04 15.38 -6.87
N GLY A 149 -21.28 14.32 -6.54
CA GLY A 149 -20.53 14.23 -5.29
C GLY A 149 -19.56 15.40 -5.14
N LEU A 150 -18.66 15.60 -6.13
CA LEU A 150 -17.70 16.70 -6.11
C LEU A 150 -18.37 18.08 -6.08
N THR A 151 -19.50 18.24 -6.78
CA THR A 151 -20.19 19.54 -6.89
C THR A 151 -20.86 19.97 -5.57
N HIS A 152 -21.35 19.00 -4.77
CA HIS A 152 -22.09 19.25 -3.54
C HIS A 152 -21.29 18.91 -2.27
N ALA A 153 -20.02 18.49 -2.42
CA ALA A 153 -19.17 18.20 -1.28
C ALA A 153 -18.75 19.48 -0.54
N SER A 154 -18.89 19.47 0.76
CA SER A 154 -18.21 20.41 1.66
C SER A 154 -16.82 19.92 2.05
N ARG A 155 -16.63 18.59 2.09
CA ARG A 155 -15.35 17.92 2.42
C ARG A 155 -15.09 16.70 1.56
N LEU A 156 -13.81 16.48 1.30
CA LEU A 156 -13.20 15.25 0.80
C LEU A 156 -12.40 14.63 1.94
N LEU A 157 -12.65 13.37 2.24
CA LEU A 157 -11.93 12.60 3.24
C LEU A 157 -11.31 11.38 2.57
N PHE A 158 -9.99 11.16 2.73
CA PHE A 158 -9.38 9.90 2.29
C PHE A 158 -9.96 8.73 3.08
N MET A 159 -9.85 7.52 2.55
CA MET A 159 -10.56 6.36 3.12
C MET A 159 -10.35 6.17 4.63
N PRO A 160 -9.12 6.23 5.22
CA PRO A 160 -8.96 6.07 6.66
C PRO A 160 -9.54 7.27 7.43
N ASP A 161 -9.46 8.47 6.86
CA ASP A 161 -10.04 9.68 7.45
C ASP A 161 -11.58 9.62 7.46
N ALA A 162 -12.17 9.12 6.37
CA ALA A 162 -13.63 8.94 6.28
C ALA A 162 -14.14 7.92 7.29
N LEU A 163 -13.44 6.79 7.47
CA LEU A 163 -13.79 5.79 8.47
C LEU A 163 -13.58 6.32 9.90
N SER A 164 -12.50 7.06 10.15
CA SER A 164 -12.27 7.74 11.42
C SER A 164 -13.35 8.79 11.72
N TYR A 165 -13.79 9.53 10.69
CA TYR A 165 -14.92 10.46 10.79
C TYR A 165 -16.21 9.74 11.23
N LEU A 166 -16.54 8.59 10.62
CA LEU A 166 -17.72 7.80 10.98
C LEU A 166 -17.67 7.29 12.43
N LEU A 167 -16.47 7.07 12.99
CA LEU A 167 -16.29 6.67 14.39
C LEU A 167 -16.33 7.85 15.38
N THR A 168 -15.90 9.05 14.96
CA THR A 168 -15.61 10.16 15.89
C THR A 168 -16.41 11.43 15.64
N GLY A 169 -17.04 11.57 14.48
CA GLY A 169 -17.64 12.83 14.02
C GLY A 169 -16.59 13.93 13.71
N LYS A 170 -15.28 13.63 13.71
CA LYS A 170 -14.21 14.61 13.46
C LYS A 170 -13.58 14.38 12.11
N MET A 171 -13.45 15.45 11.32
CA MET A 171 -12.87 15.44 9.99
C MET A 171 -11.42 15.92 10.05
N VAL A 172 -10.51 15.13 9.55
CA VAL A 172 -9.08 15.44 9.41
C VAL A 172 -8.59 14.99 8.04
N THR A 173 -7.39 15.40 7.67
CA THR A 173 -6.63 14.88 6.53
C THR A 173 -5.31 14.36 7.07
N GLU A 174 -5.12 13.04 7.14
CA GLU A 174 -3.87 12.48 7.61
C GLU A 174 -2.79 12.57 6.52
N TYR A 175 -1.59 12.96 6.91
CA TYR A 175 -0.52 13.32 5.98
C TYR A 175 -0.06 12.16 5.08
N THR A 176 0.12 10.94 5.63
CA THR A 176 0.69 9.84 4.84
C THR A 176 -0.26 9.36 3.77
N ILE A 177 -1.57 9.31 4.06
CA ILE A 177 -2.58 8.96 3.06
C ILE A 177 -2.75 10.10 2.04
N ALA A 178 -2.80 11.34 2.49
CA ALA A 178 -2.90 12.49 1.59
C ALA A 178 -1.73 12.61 0.63
N SER A 179 -0.52 12.21 1.05
CA SER A 179 0.69 12.24 0.23
C SER A 179 0.60 11.33 -1.01
N THR A 180 -0.25 10.29 -0.98
CA THR A 180 -0.44 9.39 -2.14
C THR A 180 -1.25 10.05 -3.28
N SER A 181 -1.93 11.15 -2.99
CA SER A 181 -2.92 11.76 -3.87
C SER A 181 -2.36 12.47 -5.11
N GLN A 182 -1.06 12.78 -5.11
CA GLN A 182 -0.43 13.67 -6.10
C GLN A 182 -0.98 15.10 -6.06
N LEU A 183 -1.40 15.58 -4.87
CA LEU A 183 -1.91 16.93 -4.63
C LEU A 183 -1.03 17.74 -3.68
N LEU A 184 -0.06 17.11 -3.00
CA LEU A 184 0.81 17.75 -2.04
C LEU A 184 2.15 18.14 -2.67
N ASN A 185 2.68 19.27 -2.22
CA ASN A 185 4.09 19.60 -2.43
C ASN A 185 4.91 18.90 -1.34
N PRO A 186 5.89 18.05 -1.69
CA PRO A 186 6.60 17.22 -0.73
C PRO A 186 7.55 18.03 0.17
N GLU A 187 8.04 19.19 -0.27
CA GLU A 187 8.91 20.08 0.52
C GLU A 187 8.13 20.78 1.63
N THR A 188 6.96 21.32 1.28
CA THR A 188 6.11 22.05 2.25
C THR A 188 5.20 21.15 3.03
N ARG A 189 4.99 19.92 2.56
CA ARG A 189 4.07 18.91 3.10
C ARG A 189 2.61 19.39 3.13
N LYS A 190 2.26 20.30 2.23
CA LYS A 190 0.94 20.91 2.13
C LYS A 190 0.36 20.71 0.74
N LEU A 191 -0.94 20.86 0.63
CA LEU A 191 -1.65 20.91 -0.66
C LEU A 191 -1.01 21.97 -1.55
N ASP A 192 -0.70 21.64 -2.80
CA ASP A 192 -0.18 22.59 -3.79
C ASP A 192 -1.35 23.43 -4.35
N GLU A 193 -1.34 24.74 -4.04
CA GLU A 193 -2.43 25.65 -4.40
C GLU A 193 -2.59 25.80 -5.93
N LYS A 194 -1.49 25.67 -6.68
CA LYS A 194 -1.54 25.71 -8.15
C LYS A 194 -2.26 24.49 -8.71
N LEU A 195 -2.04 23.31 -8.14
CA LEU A 195 -2.76 22.10 -8.56
C LEU A 195 -4.25 22.20 -8.24
N LEU A 196 -4.60 22.70 -7.07
CA LEU A 196 -6.01 22.93 -6.73
C LEU A 196 -6.67 23.94 -7.66
N GLU A 197 -5.97 25.03 -8.03
CA GLU A 197 -6.44 26.04 -8.97
C GLU A 197 -6.74 25.42 -10.35
N VAL A 198 -5.80 24.69 -10.93
CA VAL A 198 -5.98 24.08 -12.27
C VAL A 198 -7.05 22.99 -12.28
N LEU A 199 -7.27 22.29 -11.18
CA LEU A 199 -8.39 21.38 -10.99
C LEU A 199 -9.72 22.12 -10.77
N GLY A 200 -9.69 23.40 -10.42
CA GLY A 200 -10.87 24.18 -10.02
C GLY A 200 -11.51 23.60 -8.74
N VAL A 201 -10.69 23.15 -7.79
CA VAL A 201 -11.09 22.58 -6.51
C VAL A 201 -10.66 23.50 -5.38
N SER A 202 -11.58 23.80 -4.46
CA SER A 202 -11.26 24.66 -3.31
C SER A 202 -10.38 23.93 -2.29
N LYS A 203 -9.42 24.63 -1.69
CA LYS A 203 -8.65 24.14 -0.54
C LYS A 203 -9.55 23.79 0.65
N SER A 204 -10.69 24.48 0.80
CA SER A 204 -11.67 24.19 1.86
C SER A 204 -12.34 22.82 1.72
N LEU A 205 -12.19 22.16 0.56
CA LEU A 205 -12.66 20.79 0.37
C LEU A 205 -11.89 19.79 1.26
N PHE A 206 -10.66 20.11 1.65
CA PHE A 206 -9.83 19.27 2.52
C PHE A 206 -9.93 19.74 3.97
N ALA A 207 -9.96 18.80 4.91
CA ALA A 207 -9.89 19.10 6.33
C ALA A 207 -8.46 19.46 6.75
N ASP A 208 -8.30 19.92 8.00
CA ASP A 208 -6.97 20.24 8.54
C ASP A 208 -6.06 19.01 8.53
N MET A 209 -4.82 19.23 8.07
CA MET A 209 -3.85 18.16 7.99
C MET A 209 -3.27 17.83 9.36
N VAL A 210 -3.18 16.52 9.64
CA VAL A 210 -2.61 15.99 10.88
C VAL A 210 -1.50 14.99 10.57
N GLU A 211 -0.55 14.89 11.50
CA GLU A 211 0.56 13.93 11.42
C GLU A 211 0.20 12.62 12.11
N PRO A 212 0.85 11.49 11.73
CA PRO A 212 0.76 10.25 12.48
C PRO A 212 1.07 10.44 13.97
N GLY A 213 0.20 9.90 14.83
CA GLY A 213 0.26 10.07 16.29
C GLY A 213 -0.70 11.14 16.82
N ALA A 214 -1.33 11.96 15.98
CA ALA A 214 -2.31 12.95 16.43
C ALA A 214 -3.61 12.27 16.88
N LYS A 215 -4.22 12.79 17.96
CA LYS A 215 -5.57 12.38 18.37
C LYS A 215 -6.61 13.03 17.46
N ILE A 216 -7.42 12.22 16.77
CA ILE A 216 -8.54 12.68 15.93
C ILE A 216 -9.74 13.08 16.81
N GLY A 217 -10.18 12.18 17.66
CA GLY A 217 -11.35 12.38 18.50
C GLY A 217 -11.59 11.21 19.45
N MET A 218 -12.72 11.24 20.13
CA MET A 218 -13.23 10.10 20.89
C MET A 218 -14.31 9.40 20.06
N LEU A 219 -14.58 8.12 20.30
CA LEU A 219 -15.77 7.47 19.76
C LEU A 219 -17.01 8.30 20.12
N THR A 220 -17.98 8.38 19.18
CA THR A 220 -19.23 9.08 19.42
C THR A 220 -20.05 8.41 20.54
N GLU A 221 -20.86 9.20 21.27
CA GLU A 221 -21.73 8.70 22.32
C GLU A 221 -22.71 7.64 21.78
N ASP A 222 -23.36 7.92 20.66
CA ASP A 222 -24.29 6.99 20.00
C ASP A 222 -23.63 5.63 19.71
N LEU A 223 -22.38 5.63 19.21
CA LEU A 223 -21.65 4.38 18.95
C LEU A 223 -21.29 3.65 20.25
N CYS A 224 -20.90 4.38 21.28
CA CYS A 224 -20.61 3.80 22.58
C CYS A 224 -21.86 3.17 23.22
N GLU A 225 -23.02 3.83 23.11
CA GLU A 225 -24.30 3.31 23.57
C GLU A 225 -24.75 2.08 22.77
N GLU A 226 -24.66 2.14 21.41
CA GLU A 226 -25.02 1.02 20.54
C GLU A 226 -24.22 -0.24 20.86
N LEU A 227 -22.89 -0.09 21.06
CA LEU A 227 -21.98 -1.22 21.26
C LEU A 227 -21.75 -1.55 22.74
N GLN A 228 -22.28 -0.76 23.67
CA GLN A 228 -22.07 -0.88 25.13
C GLN A 228 -20.57 -0.91 25.50
N ILE A 229 -19.80 0.03 24.93
CA ILE A 229 -18.37 0.19 25.15
C ILE A 229 -18.04 1.56 25.75
N GLU A 230 -16.90 1.66 26.42
CA GLU A 230 -16.38 2.93 26.87
C GLU A 230 -15.87 3.78 25.69
N SER A 231 -15.93 5.10 25.88
CA SER A 231 -15.39 6.02 24.87
C SER A 231 -13.87 5.92 24.81
N VAL A 232 -13.34 5.60 23.64
CA VAL A 232 -11.91 5.35 23.36
C VAL A 232 -11.41 6.37 22.33
N PRO A 233 -10.19 6.95 22.48
CA PRO A 233 -9.64 7.85 21.49
C PRO A 233 -9.28 7.11 20.21
N VAL A 234 -9.57 7.75 19.06
CA VAL A 234 -9.09 7.37 17.75
C VAL A 234 -7.86 8.22 17.40
N ILE A 235 -6.80 7.57 17.04
CA ILE A 235 -5.49 8.17 16.71
C ILE A 235 -5.29 8.11 15.18
N ALA A 236 -4.86 9.22 14.61
CA ALA A 236 -4.31 9.23 13.25
C ALA A 236 -3.01 8.43 13.28
N VAL A 237 -3.06 7.22 12.78
CA VAL A 237 -1.84 6.43 12.51
C VAL A 237 -1.30 6.81 11.13
N ALA A 238 -0.28 6.15 10.61
CA ALA A 238 0.08 6.31 9.20
C ALA A 238 -1.07 5.69 8.37
N GLY A 239 -1.98 6.53 7.91
CA GLY A 239 -3.26 6.14 7.30
C GLY A 239 -3.11 5.35 6.00
N HIS A 240 -1.98 5.50 5.29
CA HIS A 240 -1.61 4.59 4.20
C HIS A 240 -0.99 3.31 4.78
N ASP A 241 -1.61 2.14 4.56
CA ASP A 241 -1.19 0.83 5.07
C ASP A 241 0.32 0.55 4.87
N THR A 242 0.85 0.95 3.70
CA THR A 242 2.27 0.84 3.42
C THR A 242 3.13 1.78 4.30
N ALA A 243 2.63 2.95 4.69
CA ALA A 243 3.36 3.82 5.60
C ALA A 243 3.43 3.22 7.00
N SER A 244 2.33 2.66 7.50
CA SER A 244 2.31 1.86 8.72
C SER A 244 3.26 0.66 8.63
N ALA A 245 3.24 -0.08 7.51
CA ALA A 245 4.11 -1.23 7.29
C ALA A 245 5.61 -0.85 7.29
N VAL A 246 5.99 0.25 6.65
CA VAL A 246 7.39 0.73 6.63
C VAL A 246 7.85 1.20 8.00
N ALA A 247 6.98 1.82 8.79
CA ALA A 247 7.29 2.16 10.18
C ALA A 247 7.63 0.91 11.01
N ALA A 248 7.07 -0.25 10.66
CA ALA A 248 7.32 -1.53 11.32
C ALA A 248 8.55 -2.31 10.81
N VAL A 249 9.33 -1.79 9.87
CA VAL A 249 10.58 -2.44 9.44
C VAL A 249 11.55 -2.51 10.62
N PRO A 250 12.02 -3.70 11.03
CA PRO A 250 12.90 -3.85 12.21
C PRO A 250 14.35 -3.47 11.88
N ALA A 251 14.57 -2.26 11.36
CA ALA A 251 15.87 -1.77 10.96
C ALA A 251 16.60 -1.06 12.11
N ALA A 252 17.87 -1.42 12.32
CA ALA A 252 18.72 -0.79 13.32
C ALA A 252 19.37 0.53 12.83
N ASN A 253 19.42 0.76 11.53
CA ASN A 253 20.00 1.91 10.87
C ASN A 253 19.32 2.18 9.53
N LYS A 254 19.80 3.18 8.76
CA LYS A 254 19.25 3.57 7.46
C LYS A 254 19.86 2.83 6.26
N ASN A 255 20.73 1.84 6.47
CA ASN A 255 21.42 1.10 5.40
C ASN A 255 20.56 -0.03 4.83
N PHE A 256 19.32 0.23 4.52
CA PHE A 256 18.40 -0.78 4.01
C PHE A 256 17.49 -0.23 2.92
N ALA A 257 17.03 -1.14 2.07
CA ALA A 257 15.82 -0.95 1.29
C ALA A 257 14.69 -1.80 1.88
N TYR A 258 13.46 -1.45 1.59
CA TYR A 258 12.29 -2.23 1.96
C TYR A 258 11.48 -2.64 0.73
N LEU A 259 10.75 -3.73 0.85
CA LEU A 259 9.75 -4.20 -0.09
C LEU A 259 8.48 -4.55 0.68
N SER A 260 7.46 -3.72 0.60
CA SER A 260 6.12 -4.10 1.05
C SER A 260 5.50 -4.97 -0.02
N SER A 261 5.45 -6.27 0.24
CA SER A 261 5.04 -7.28 -0.74
C SER A 261 3.63 -7.81 -0.45
N GLY A 262 2.74 -7.55 -1.39
CA GLY A 262 1.34 -7.98 -1.39
C GLY A 262 0.82 -8.05 -2.82
N THR A 263 -0.44 -7.71 -3.04
CA THR A 263 -1.06 -7.55 -4.37
C THR A 263 -0.26 -6.57 -5.22
N TRP A 264 0.16 -5.45 -4.64
CA TRP A 264 1.22 -4.57 -5.12
C TRP A 264 2.54 -4.91 -4.42
N SER A 265 3.64 -4.51 -5.05
CA SER A 265 4.98 -4.54 -4.49
C SER A 265 5.52 -3.12 -4.45
N LEU A 266 5.64 -2.53 -3.25
CA LEU A 266 6.15 -1.18 -3.06
C LEU A 266 7.58 -1.28 -2.55
N MET A 267 8.54 -1.04 -3.43
CA MET A 267 9.97 -1.11 -3.11
C MET A 267 10.55 0.28 -2.93
N GLY A 268 11.31 0.51 -1.88
CA GLY A 268 11.87 1.83 -1.63
C GLY A 268 12.91 1.89 -0.53
N ILE A 269 13.29 3.13 -0.24
CA ILE A 269 14.17 3.53 0.85
C ILE A 269 13.50 4.65 1.67
N GLU A 270 13.94 4.85 2.90
CA GLU A 270 13.55 6.03 3.68
C GLU A 270 14.60 7.13 3.53
N THR A 271 14.13 8.36 3.31
CA THR A 271 14.98 9.56 3.22
C THR A 271 14.52 10.62 4.21
N ASP A 272 15.42 11.54 4.59
CA ASP A 272 15.12 12.63 5.52
C ASP A 272 14.36 13.80 4.86
N GLY A 273 14.25 13.78 3.55
CA GLY A 273 13.52 14.77 2.74
C GLY A 273 13.22 14.21 1.35
N PRO A 274 12.40 14.92 0.57
CA PRO A 274 12.03 14.47 -0.78
C PRO A 274 13.24 14.52 -1.73
N VAL A 275 13.25 13.61 -2.68
CA VAL A 275 14.23 13.52 -3.76
C VAL A 275 13.51 13.71 -5.09
N VAL A 276 13.48 14.94 -5.59
CA VAL A 276 12.82 15.30 -6.86
C VAL A 276 13.89 15.85 -7.80
N ASN A 277 14.27 15.08 -8.80
CA ASN A 277 15.31 15.42 -9.77
C ASN A 277 15.09 14.67 -11.09
N GLU A 278 15.94 14.93 -12.10
CA GLU A 278 15.82 14.29 -13.41
C GLU A 278 15.81 12.75 -13.37
N LYS A 279 16.59 12.14 -12.46
CA LYS A 279 16.61 10.67 -12.31
C LYS A 279 15.29 10.15 -11.75
N THR A 280 14.78 10.76 -10.67
CA THR A 280 13.50 10.32 -10.07
C THR A 280 12.33 10.55 -11.02
N THR A 281 12.38 11.62 -11.82
CA THR A 281 11.41 11.88 -12.91
C THR A 281 11.49 10.77 -13.97
N HIS A 282 12.70 10.51 -14.48
CA HIS A 282 12.92 9.51 -15.52
C HIS A 282 12.46 8.11 -15.12
N TYR A 283 12.78 7.69 -13.88
CA TYR A 283 12.39 6.39 -13.36
C TYR A 283 10.98 6.35 -12.77
N ASN A 284 10.28 7.48 -12.77
CA ASN A 284 8.93 7.63 -12.22
C ASN A 284 8.86 7.08 -10.78
N ILE A 285 9.70 7.64 -9.89
CA ILE A 285 9.80 7.28 -8.46
C ILE A 285 8.84 8.17 -7.66
N THR A 286 8.25 7.67 -6.59
CA THR A 286 7.33 8.43 -5.74
C THR A 286 7.94 8.83 -4.41
N ASN A 287 7.63 10.05 -3.94
CA ASN A 287 8.04 10.62 -2.65
C ASN A 287 6.80 10.68 -1.74
N GLU A 288 6.46 9.59 -1.11
CA GLU A 288 5.30 9.54 -0.23
C GLU A 288 5.68 9.84 1.23
N GLY A 289 4.76 10.44 1.97
CA GLY A 289 4.95 10.77 3.37
C GLY A 289 5.20 9.54 4.25
N GLY A 290 6.19 9.63 5.12
CA GLY A 290 6.51 8.65 6.15
C GLY A 290 6.21 9.17 7.56
N VAL A 291 6.67 8.45 8.56
CA VAL A 291 6.52 8.76 9.99
C VAL A 291 7.71 9.60 10.46
N ASP A 292 7.48 10.48 11.46
CA ASP A 292 8.53 11.35 12.05
C ASP A 292 9.27 12.21 11.03
N GLY A 293 8.57 12.70 10.01
CA GLY A 293 9.14 13.59 9.00
C GLY A 293 9.90 12.88 7.88
N THR A 294 10.00 11.57 7.88
CA THR A 294 10.64 10.82 6.80
C THR A 294 9.82 10.87 5.51
N ILE A 295 10.48 10.64 4.39
CA ILE A 295 9.88 10.37 3.09
C ILE A 295 10.14 8.91 2.73
N ARG A 296 9.11 8.25 2.25
CA ARG A 296 9.21 6.93 1.61
C ARG A 296 9.47 7.17 0.11
N LEU A 297 10.74 7.12 -0.27
CA LEU A 297 11.13 7.19 -1.67
C LEU A 297 10.98 5.79 -2.25
N LEU A 298 9.95 5.55 -3.07
CA LEU A 298 9.59 4.21 -3.49
C LEU A 298 9.12 4.14 -4.95
N LYS A 299 8.96 2.94 -5.45
CA LYS A 299 8.30 2.64 -6.72
C LYS A 299 7.22 1.60 -6.50
N ASN A 300 6.02 1.89 -7.01
CA ASN A 300 4.94 0.92 -7.11
C ASN A 300 5.22 -0.01 -8.29
N ILE A 301 5.16 -1.30 -8.02
CA ILE A 301 5.38 -2.39 -8.98
C ILE A 301 4.16 -3.30 -8.90
N THR A 302 3.69 -3.81 -10.04
CA THR A 302 2.67 -4.87 -10.05
C THR A 302 3.25 -6.12 -9.38
N GLY A 303 2.69 -6.49 -8.22
CA GLY A 303 3.22 -7.57 -7.38
C GLY A 303 2.53 -8.92 -7.60
N MET A 304 2.04 -9.50 -6.51
CA MET A 304 1.38 -10.81 -6.52
C MET A 304 0.04 -10.81 -7.26
N TRP A 305 -0.48 -9.65 -7.65
CA TRP A 305 -1.68 -9.51 -8.47
C TRP A 305 -1.67 -10.44 -9.69
N ILE A 306 -0.52 -10.57 -10.37
CA ILE A 306 -0.41 -11.38 -11.59
C ILE A 306 -0.70 -12.84 -11.27
N VAL A 307 -0.10 -13.40 -10.22
CA VAL A 307 -0.37 -14.78 -9.84
C VAL A 307 -1.77 -14.96 -9.27
N GLU A 308 -2.29 -14.00 -8.51
CA GLU A 308 -3.65 -14.01 -7.98
C GLU A 308 -4.69 -14.09 -9.09
N GLN A 309 -4.51 -13.33 -10.19
CA GLN A 309 -5.40 -13.39 -11.34
C GLN A 309 -5.27 -14.71 -12.12
N CYS A 310 -4.08 -15.30 -12.21
CA CYS A 310 -3.91 -16.65 -12.76
C CYS A 310 -4.68 -17.67 -11.90
N LEU A 311 -4.51 -17.64 -10.57
CA LEU A 311 -5.24 -18.53 -9.66
C LEU A 311 -6.75 -18.37 -9.77
N LYS A 312 -7.24 -17.14 -9.84
CA LYS A 312 -8.67 -16.85 -10.02
C LYS A 312 -9.22 -17.43 -11.32
N LYS A 313 -8.43 -17.40 -12.40
CA LYS A 313 -8.79 -18.01 -13.68
C LYS A 313 -8.84 -19.52 -13.54
N TRP A 314 -7.81 -20.15 -12.98
CA TRP A 314 -7.73 -21.61 -12.80
C TRP A 314 -8.80 -22.14 -11.84
N HIS A 315 -9.14 -21.40 -10.79
CA HIS A 315 -10.29 -21.71 -9.93
C HIS A 315 -11.59 -21.81 -10.72
N LYS A 316 -11.86 -20.87 -11.63
CA LYS A 316 -13.04 -20.92 -12.51
C LYS A 316 -13.01 -22.11 -13.47
N GLU A 317 -11.86 -22.66 -13.75
CA GLU A 317 -11.64 -23.84 -14.59
C GLU A 317 -11.63 -25.15 -13.76
N GLY A 318 -11.86 -25.05 -12.45
CA GLY A 318 -11.99 -26.19 -11.55
C GLY A 318 -10.69 -26.65 -10.92
N THR A 319 -9.62 -25.80 -10.94
CA THR A 319 -8.34 -26.13 -10.35
C THR A 319 -7.97 -25.14 -9.23
N ASP A 320 -7.82 -25.66 -8.02
CA ASP A 320 -7.42 -24.89 -6.85
C ASP A 320 -6.04 -25.33 -6.38
N TYR A 321 -5.24 -24.35 -5.93
CA TYR A 321 -3.92 -24.59 -5.36
C TYR A 321 -3.80 -23.96 -3.99
N THR A 322 -3.28 -24.75 -3.04
CA THR A 322 -2.75 -24.23 -1.79
C THR A 322 -1.40 -23.55 -2.06
N TYR A 323 -1.00 -22.67 -1.16
CA TYR A 323 0.30 -22.01 -1.28
C TYR A 323 1.50 -22.99 -1.38
N PRO A 324 1.61 -24.06 -0.56
CA PRO A 324 2.68 -25.05 -0.74
C PRO A 324 2.67 -25.71 -2.12
N GLN A 325 1.50 -26.07 -2.66
CA GLN A 325 1.39 -26.68 -3.98
C GLN A 325 1.89 -25.73 -5.09
N MET A 326 1.59 -24.42 -4.99
CA MET A 326 2.12 -23.44 -5.93
C MET A 326 3.65 -23.39 -5.92
N VAL A 327 4.25 -23.40 -4.72
CA VAL A 327 5.70 -23.41 -4.55
C VAL A 327 6.32 -24.65 -5.16
N GLU A 328 5.76 -25.83 -4.90
CA GLU A 328 6.23 -27.11 -5.46
C GLU A 328 6.16 -27.12 -6.98
N LEU A 329 5.05 -26.67 -7.57
CA LEU A 329 4.88 -26.57 -9.02
C LEU A 329 5.90 -25.62 -9.64
N ALA A 330 6.14 -24.46 -9.02
CA ALA A 330 7.13 -23.51 -9.50
C ALA A 330 8.55 -24.06 -9.39
N GLN A 331 8.88 -24.79 -8.31
CA GLN A 331 10.20 -25.41 -8.13
C GLN A 331 10.46 -26.52 -9.17
N ALA A 332 9.44 -27.29 -9.54
CA ALA A 332 9.55 -28.35 -10.54
C ALA A 332 9.65 -27.83 -11.98
N ALA A 333 9.22 -26.60 -12.24
CA ALA A 333 9.23 -26.00 -13.57
C ALA A 333 10.65 -25.61 -14.00
N ARG A 334 10.88 -25.55 -15.33
CA ARG A 334 12.16 -25.14 -15.92
C ARG A 334 12.52 -23.71 -15.51
N PRO A 335 13.73 -23.47 -14.97
CA PRO A 335 14.17 -22.12 -14.61
C PRO A 335 14.41 -21.25 -15.84
N PHE A 336 14.09 -19.95 -15.71
CA PHE A 336 14.39 -18.90 -16.70
C PHE A 336 13.89 -19.21 -18.12
N ALA A 337 12.73 -19.85 -18.23
CA ALA A 337 12.17 -20.29 -19.52
C ALA A 337 11.73 -19.08 -20.38
N CYS A 338 11.14 -18.08 -19.78
CA CYS A 338 10.81 -16.77 -20.35
C CYS A 338 10.68 -15.73 -19.25
N PHE A 339 10.48 -14.46 -19.62
CA PHE A 339 10.37 -13.35 -18.68
C PHE A 339 9.22 -12.42 -19.10
N ILE A 340 8.59 -11.81 -18.09
CA ILE A 340 7.59 -10.77 -18.30
C ILE A 340 8.02 -9.48 -17.61
N ASN A 341 7.61 -8.31 -18.14
CA ASN A 341 7.66 -7.07 -17.38
C ASN A 341 6.40 -7.00 -16.50
N PRO A 342 6.49 -7.10 -15.16
CA PRO A 342 5.30 -7.05 -14.32
C PRO A 342 4.47 -5.78 -14.49
N ASP A 343 5.10 -4.66 -14.89
CA ASP A 343 4.45 -3.36 -15.09
C ASP A 343 3.93 -3.17 -16.54
N ASP A 344 3.86 -4.22 -17.35
CA ASP A 344 3.26 -4.12 -18.68
C ASP A 344 1.77 -3.77 -18.57
N PRO A 345 1.28 -2.77 -19.32
CA PRO A 345 -0.13 -2.37 -19.28
C PRO A 345 -1.12 -3.51 -19.51
N GLY A 346 -0.73 -4.55 -20.26
CA GLY A 346 -1.54 -5.75 -20.48
C GLY A 346 -1.86 -6.54 -19.23
N PHE A 347 -1.12 -6.32 -18.11
CA PHE A 347 -1.34 -7.03 -16.84
C PHE A 347 -2.14 -6.21 -15.82
N THR A 348 -2.53 -4.98 -16.14
CA THR A 348 -3.24 -4.10 -15.19
C THR A 348 -4.59 -4.69 -14.77
N ASN A 349 -5.43 -5.10 -15.71
CA ASN A 349 -6.73 -5.69 -15.44
C ASN A 349 -7.26 -6.58 -16.60
N PRO A 350 -6.52 -7.63 -17.01
CA PRO A 350 -6.97 -8.50 -18.09
C PRO A 350 -8.10 -9.40 -17.62
N GLN A 351 -9.00 -9.77 -18.53
CA GLN A 351 -10.04 -10.76 -18.25
C GLN A 351 -9.47 -12.19 -18.06
N ASP A 352 -8.31 -12.45 -18.67
CA ASP A 352 -7.60 -13.73 -18.66
C ASP A 352 -6.09 -13.48 -18.56
N MET A 353 -5.55 -13.55 -17.35
CA MET A 353 -4.14 -13.27 -17.07
C MET A 353 -3.19 -14.28 -17.72
N PRO A 354 -3.41 -15.61 -17.69
CA PRO A 354 -2.61 -16.58 -18.44
C PRO A 354 -2.51 -16.25 -19.92
N LYS A 355 -3.63 -15.88 -20.54
CA LYS A 355 -3.65 -15.47 -21.94
C LYS A 355 -2.83 -14.20 -22.18
N ALA A 356 -2.97 -13.18 -21.33
CA ALA A 356 -2.19 -11.95 -21.41
C ALA A 356 -0.67 -12.21 -21.31
N ILE A 357 -0.25 -13.14 -20.45
CA ILE A 357 1.15 -13.58 -20.35
C ILE A 357 1.61 -14.25 -21.66
N CYS A 358 0.79 -15.12 -22.25
CA CYS A 358 1.10 -15.76 -23.53
C CYS A 358 1.23 -14.72 -24.66
N GLU A 359 0.35 -13.73 -24.72
CA GLU A 359 0.38 -12.63 -25.68
C GLU A 359 1.64 -11.76 -25.49
N TYR A 360 2.02 -11.47 -24.25
CA TYR A 360 3.27 -10.79 -23.94
C TYR A 360 4.49 -11.58 -24.46
N CYS A 361 4.56 -12.87 -24.18
CA CYS A 361 5.65 -13.75 -24.67
C CYS A 361 5.72 -13.75 -26.19
N ALA A 362 4.58 -13.88 -26.87
CA ALA A 362 4.52 -13.86 -28.34
C ALA A 362 5.03 -12.52 -28.91
N ARG A 363 4.59 -11.39 -28.33
CA ARG A 363 5.02 -10.04 -28.74
C ARG A 363 6.53 -9.82 -28.55
N THR A 364 7.11 -10.42 -27.53
CA THR A 364 8.54 -10.29 -27.21
C THR A 364 9.41 -11.38 -27.82
N GLY A 365 8.82 -12.29 -28.61
CA GLY A 365 9.54 -13.37 -29.32
C GLY A 365 10.01 -14.50 -28.40
N GLN A 366 9.26 -14.76 -27.31
CA GLN A 366 9.54 -15.81 -26.34
C GLN A 366 8.53 -16.97 -26.47
N ASN A 367 8.94 -18.17 -26.07
CA ASN A 367 8.02 -19.29 -25.89
C ASN A 367 7.19 -19.05 -24.61
N ALA A 368 5.87 -19.13 -24.74
CA ALA A 368 4.97 -18.96 -23.60
C ALA A 368 5.02 -20.17 -22.64
N PRO A 369 4.75 -19.95 -21.32
CA PRO A 369 4.56 -21.04 -20.37
C PRO A 369 3.42 -21.97 -20.79
N GLN A 370 3.55 -23.28 -20.53
CA GLN A 370 2.58 -24.31 -20.94
C GLN A 370 1.85 -24.93 -19.74
N THR A 371 2.46 -24.93 -18.57
CA THR A 371 1.90 -25.52 -17.35
C THR A 371 1.72 -24.45 -16.27
N HIS A 372 0.78 -24.69 -15.32
CA HIS A 372 0.55 -23.75 -14.21
C HIS A 372 1.84 -23.48 -13.40
N GLY A 373 2.68 -24.50 -13.22
CA GLY A 373 3.97 -24.36 -12.54
C GLY A 373 4.93 -23.43 -13.29
N GLU A 374 4.97 -23.52 -14.64
CA GLU A 374 5.77 -22.62 -15.46
C GLU A 374 5.27 -21.17 -15.39
N PHE A 375 3.95 -20.94 -15.41
CA PHE A 375 3.39 -19.60 -15.20
C PHE A 375 3.81 -19.00 -13.86
N ILE A 376 3.64 -19.76 -12.77
CA ILE A 376 3.99 -19.28 -11.42
C ILE A 376 5.49 -18.98 -11.34
N ARG A 377 6.34 -19.85 -11.88
CA ARG A 377 7.79 -19.66 -11.87
C ARG A 377 8.23 -18.43 -12.65
N VAL A 378 7.70 -18.26 -13.86
CA VAL A 378 7.99 -17.10 -14.73
C VAL A 378 7.60 -15.79 -14.00
N ILE A 379 6.45 -15.78 -13.32
CA ILE A 379 6.01 -14.61 -12.55
C ILE A 379 7.01 -14.33 -11.40
N PHE A 380 7.39 -15.35 -10.62
CA PHE A 380 8.29 -15.15 -9.47
C PHE A 380 9.70 -14.74 -9.91
N GLU A 381 10.26 -15.37 -10.94
CA GLU A 381 11.57 -15.01 -11.48
C GLU A 381 11.56 -13.58 -12.06
N SER A 382 10.50 -13.21 -12.76
CA SER A 382 10.35 -11.86 -13.34
C SER A 382 10.17 -10.79 -12.26
N LEU A 383 9.42 -11.09 -11.18
CA LEU A 383 9.30 -10.20 -10.03
C LEU A 383 10.65 -10.00 -9.34
N ALA A 384 11.41 -11.06 -9.09
CA ALA A 384 12.73 -10.97 -8.48
C ALA A 384 13.71 -10.12 -9.31
N LEU A 385 13.68 -10.28 -10.64
CA LEU A 385 14.49 -9.49 -11.57
C LEU A 385 14.02 -8.03 -11.66
N LYS A 386 12.71 -7.78 -11.57
CA LYS A 386 12.14 -6.44 -11.48
C LYS A 386 12.57 -5.73 -10.18
N TYR A 387 12.60 -6.46 -9.07
CA TYR A 387 13.08 -5.89 -7.81
C TYR A 387 14.57 -5.53 -7.90
N ARG A 388 15.39 -6.30 -8.62
CA ARG A 388 16.77 -5.92 -8.90
C ARG A 388 16.85 -4.63 -9.73
N GLU A 389 16.09 -4.54 -10.82
CA GLU A 389 16.04 -3.34 -11.67
C GLU A 389 15.73 -2.09 -10.84
N VAL A 390 14.71 -2.17 -9.98
CA VAL A 390 14.28 -1.06 -9.14
C VAL A 390 15.29 -0.77 -8.02
N LEU A 391 15.88 -1.80 -7.42
CA LEU A 391 16.91 -1.61 -6.39
C LEU A 391 18.18 -0.93 -6.95
N ASP A 392 18.56 -1.25 -8.19
CA ASP A 392 19.71 -0.61 -8.83
C ASP A 392 19.47 0.90 -9.00
N VAL A 393 18.24 1.33 -9.27
CA VAL A 393 17.87 2.76 -9.25
C VAL A 393 18.03 3.36 -7.85
N PHE A 394 17.56 2.67 -6.80
CA PHE A 394 17.70 3.17 -5.42
C PHE A 394 19.14 3.19 -4.93
N ARG A 395 20.00 2.29 -5.39
CA ARG A 395 21.45 2.37 -5.12
C ARG A 395 22.09 3.66 -5.65
N GLU A 396 21.58 4.18 -6.77
CA GLU A 396 22.04 5.44 -7.33
C GLU A 396 21.47 6.69 -6.64
N LEU A 397 20.29 6.57 -6.04
CA LEU A 397 19.57 7.66 -5.38
C LEU A 397 19.86 7.76 -3.87
N SER A 398 20.24 6.66 -3.26
CA SER A 398 20.47 6.59 -1.81
C SER A 398 21.78 7.25 -1.41
N VAL A 399 21.74 8.08 -0.36
CA VAL A 399 22.92 8.63 0.30
C VAL A 399 23.65 7.56 1.13
N ASN A 400 22.88 6.63 1.71
CA ASN A 400 23.40 5.55 2.52
C ASN A 400 23.60 4.29 1.68
N PRO A 401 24.60 3.43 1.96
CA PRO A 401 24.73 2.15 1.29
C PRO A 401 23.54 1.26 1.60
N ILE A 402 23.00 0.58 0.59
CA ILE A 402 21.96 -0.42 0.79
C ILE A 402 22.61 -1.78 1.02
N GLU A 403 22.60 -2.25 2.28
CA GLU A 403 23.30 -3.47 2.71
C GLU A 403 22.36 -4.70 2.72
N LYS A 404 21.05 -4.48 2.82
CA LYS A 404 20.03 -5.52 2.89
C LYS A 404 18.68 -5.04 2.37
N LEU A 405 17.81 -5.97 2.03
CA LEU A 405 16.41 -5.72 1.71
C LEU A 405 15.53 -6.32 2.81
N HIS A 406 14.67 -5.50 3.42
CA HIS A 406 13.58 -5.97 4.27
C HIS A 406 12.34 -6.23 3.44
N ILE A 407 11.83 -7.46 3.44
CA ILE A 407 10.53 -7.81 2.81
C ILE A 407 9.48 -7.92 3.91
N ILE A 408 8.47 -7.07 3.87
CA ILE A 408 7.40 -6.97 4.86
C ILE A 408 6.03 -7.22 4.21
N GLY A 409 5.02 -7.43 5.06
CA GLY A 409 3.66 -7.75 4.59
C GLY A 409 3.49 -9.22 4.23
N GLY A 410 2.35 -9.57 3.65
CA GLY A 410 1.98 -10.98 3.36
C GLY A 410 2.97 -11.74 2.49
N GLY A 411 3.63 -11.05 1.55
CA GLY A 411 4.64 -11.63 0.67
C GLY A 411 5.91 -12.10 1.38
N SER A 412 6.19 -11.61 2.61
CA SER A 412 7.32 -12.10 3.41
C SER A 412 7.24 -13.60 3.70
N ARG A 413 6.06 -14.18 3.63
CA ARG A 413 5.84 -15.63 3.78
C ARG A 413 6.23 -16.45 2.54
N ASN A 414 6.45 -15.80 1.39
CA ASN A 414 6.82 -16.49 0.14
C ASN A 414 8.32 -16.79 0.10
N LYS A 415 8.72 -17.88 0.76
CA LYS A 415 10.14 -18.28 0.88
C LYS A 415 10.84 -18.45 -0.47
N LEU A 416 10.14 -18.96 -1.50
CA LEU A 416 10.72 -19.16 -2.83
C LEU A 416 10.99 -17.80 -3.52
N LEU A 417 10.01 -16.89 -3.54
CA LEU A 417 10.19 -15.56 -4.12
C LEU A 417 11.25 -14.75 -3.34
N ASN A 418 11.28 -14.89 -2.00
CA ASN A 418 12.27 -14.20 -1.16
C ASN A 418 13.70 -14.69 -1.45
N GLN A 419 13.88 -15.99 -1.65
CA GLN A 419 15.18 -16.55 -2.06
C GLN A 419 15.55 -16.08 -3.48
N PHE A 420 14.62 -16.13 -4.45
CA PHE A 420 14.84 -15.61 -5.79
C PHE A 420 15.19 -14.12 -5.77
N THR A 421 14.52 -13.35 -4.93
CA THR A 421 14.82 -11.93 -4.74
C THR A 421 16.25 -11.73 -4.20
N SER A 422 16.64 -12.43 -3.13
CA SER A 422 18.01 -12.36 -2.59
C SER A 422 19.05 -12.70 -3.65
N ASN A 423 18.83 -13.76 -4.42
CA ASN A 423 19.72 -14.18 -5.50
C ASN A 423 19.83 -13.13 -6.61
N ALA A 424 18.67 -12.57 -7.05
CA ALA A 424 18.61 -11.58 -8.11
C ALA A 424 19.31 -10.28 -7.73
N ILE A 425 19.05 -9.76 -6.51
CA ILE A 425 19.60 -8.47 -6.05
C ILE A 425 21.04 -8.55 -5.55
N GLY A 426 21.52 -9.75 -5.26
CA GLY A 426 22.85 -9.99 -4.70
C GLY A 426 23.06 -9.46 -3.28
N LEU A 427 21.98 -9.29 -2.49
CA LEU A 427 21.99 -8.82 -1.10
C LEU A 427 21.21 -9.76 -0.20
N PRO A 428 21.55 -9.79 1.10
CA PRO A 428 20.72 -10.47 2.10
C PRO A 428 19.29 -9.92 2.11
N VAL A 429 18.32 -10.83 2.21
CA VAL A 429 16.90 -10.50 2.42
C VAL A 429 16.51 -10.90 3.84
N VAL A 430 15.83 -10.00 4.54
CA VAL A 430 15.23 -10.18 5.87
C VAL A 430 13.73 -10.12 5.71
N ALA A 431 13.05 -11.25 5.77
CA ALA A 431 11.62 -11.36 5.48
C ALA A 431 10.79 -11.44 6.77
N GLY A 432 10.00 -10.41 7.00
CA GLY A 432 9.12 -10.22 8.16
C GLY A 432 9.24 -8.79 8.73
N PRO A 433 8.23 -8.36 9.49
CA PRO A 433 6.99 -9.07 9.83
C PRO A 433 5.98 -9.19 8.70
N SER A 434 5.18 -10.25 8.73
CA SER A 434 4.08 -10.43 7.77
C SER A 434 2.87 -9.53 8.09
N GLU A 435 2.71 -9.13 9.34
CA GLU A 435 1.64 -8.27 9.84
C GLU A 435 2.15 -6.82 10.03
N ALA A 436 3.00 -6.34 9.12
CA ALA A 436 3.73 -5.08 9.27
C ALA A 436 2.80 -3.87 9.41
N SER A 437 1.71 -3.77 8.61
CA SER A 437 0.75 -2.66 8.69
C SER A 437 0.13 -2.59 10.08
N SER A 438 -0.42 -3.70 10.56
CA SER A 438 -1.03 -3.77 11.90
C SER A 438 -0.02 -3.47 13.02
N ILE A 439 1.22 -3.95 12.92
CA ILE A 439 2.29 -3.66 13.89
C ILE A 439 2.61 -2.17 13.89
N GLY A 440 2.81 -1.57 12.73
CA GLY A 440 3.09 -0.14 12.60
C GLY A 440 1.96 0.72 13.15
N ASN A 441 0.71 0.37 12.81
CA ASN A 441 -0.49 1.01 13.34
C ASN A 441 -0.49 0.99 14.89
N ILE A 442 -0.32 -0.19 15.50
CA ILE A 442 -0.30 -0.35 16.97
C ILE A 442 0.86 0.42 17.58
N MET A 443 2.04 0.39 17.01
CA MET A 443 3.20 1.08 17.56
C MET A 443 3.07 2.61 17.45
N LEU A 444 2.39 3.13 16.42
CA LEU A 444 2.05 4.56 16.33
C LEU A 444 1.03 4.98 17.37
N GLN A 445 0.07 4.13 17.70
CA GLN A 445 -0.83 4.34 18.83
C GLN A 445 -0.07 4.29 20.17
N ALA A 446 0.88 3.37 20.33
CA ALA A 446 1.74 3.30 21.51
C ALA A 446 2.60 4.56 21.66
N LYS A 447 3.08 5.13 20.53
CA LYS A 447 3.77 6.42 20.50
C LYS A 447 2.84 7.57 20.94
N ALA A 448 1.62 7.62 20.43
CA ALA A 448 0.62 8.60 20.84
C ALA A 448 0.27 8.50 22.33
N ALA A 449 0.31 7.29 22.90
CA ALA A 449 0.10 7.01 24.31
C ALA A 449 1.35 7.26 25.19
N GLY A 450 2.46 7.72 24.61
CA GLY A 450 3.71 8.02 25.34
C GLY A 450 4.48 6.78 25.82
N VAL A 451 4.20 5.59 25.27
CA VAL A 451 4.93 4.35 25.62
C VAL A 451 6.29 4.31 24.94
N VAL A 452 6.37 4.81 23.71
CA VAL A 452 7.60 5.03 22.94
C VAL A 452 7.56 6.46 22.38
N SER A 453 8.72 7.04 22.08
CA SER A 453 8.81 8.45 21.70
C SER A 453 9.22 8.66 20.24
N THR A 454 9.98 7.74 19.67
CA THR A 454 10.58 7.86 18.34
C THR A 454 10.32 6.64 17.47
N LEU A 455 10.43 6.82 16.14
CA LEU A 455 10.37 5.71 15.18
C LEU A 455 11.44 4.64 15.48
N GLN A 456 12.63 5.04 15.94
CA GLN A 456 13.68 4.08 16.28
C GLN A 456 13.34 3.26 17.54
N GLU A 457 12.72 3.87 18.55
CA GLU A 457 12.21 3.12 19.72
C GLU A 457 11.11 2.15 19.34
N MET A 458 10.18 2.54 18.45
CA MET A 458 9.19 1.63 17.88
C MET A 458 9.87 0.41 17.22
N ARG A 459 10.88 0.64 16.37
CA ARG A 459 11.65 -0.42 15.67
C ARG A 459 12.42 -1.32 16.62
N ASN A 460 12.96 -0.77 17.70
CA ASN A 460 13.63 -1.56 18.74
C ASN A 460 12.65 -2.53 19.41
N VAL A 461 11.46 -2.06 19.79
CA VAL A 461 10.40 -2.94 20.32
C VAL A 461 10.01 -4.00 19.29
N ILE A 462 9.83 -3.62 18.03
CA ILE A 462 9.46 -4.56 16.96
C ILE A 462 10.54 -5.63 16.77
N SER A 463 11.81 -5.23 16.75
CA SER A 463 12.94 -6.13 16.47
C SER A 463 13.09 -7.26 17.50
N VAL A 464 12.68 -7.05 18.75
CA VAL A 464 12.73 -8.08 19.80
C VAL A 464 11.48 -8.97 19.83
N ASN A 465 10.44 -8.62 19.07
CA ASN A 465 9.17 -9.35 19.01
C ASN A 465 8.92 -10.06 17.67
N VAL A 466 9.78 -9.86 16.67
CA VAL A 466 9.65 -10.44 15.34
C VAL A 466 10.84 -11.37 15.07
N GLU A 467 10.56 -12.59 14.65
CA GLU A 467 11.55 -13.53 14.18
C GLU A 467 11.48 -13.56 12.63
N PRO A 468 12.32 -12.80 11.91
CA PRO A 468 12.30 -12.83 10.45
C PRO A 468 13.00 -14.06 9.89
N ASP A 469 12.57 -14.49 8.70
CA ASP A 469 13.33 -15.43 7.89
C ASP A 469 14.51 -14.70 7.20
N TYR A 470 15.67 -15.34 7.11
CA TYR A 470 16.87 -14.80 6.46
C TYR A 470 17.19 -15.56 5.19
N PHE A 471 17.49 -14.84 4.11
CA PHE A 471 17.90 -15.41 2.83
C PHE A 471 19.22 -14.78 2.40
N SER A 472 20.19 -15.61 2.07
CA SER A 472 21.47 -15.17 1.52
C SER A 472 21.51 -15.40 0.01
N PRO A 473 22.17 -14.50 -0.77
CA PRO A 473 22.28 -14.67 -2.20
C PRO A 473 23.06 -15.94 -2.56
N ALA A 474 22.57 -16.66 -3.57
CA ALA A 474 23.19 -17.82 -4.19
C ALA A 474 23.13 -17.70 -5.71
N ASP A 475 23.91 -18.51 -6.43
CA ASP A 475 23.88 -18.66 -7.88
C ASP A 475 24.04 -17.34 -8.65
N ALA A 476 24.91 -16.44 -8.17
CA ALA A 476 25.06 -15.08 -8.66
C ALA A 476 25.30 -14.98 -10.18
N GLU A 477 26.10 -15.87 -10.75
CA GLU A 477 26.40 -15.89 -12.20
C GLU A 477 25.12 -16.17 -13.01
N VAL A 478 24.35 -17.18 -12.60
CA VAL A 478 23.11 -17.59 -13.29
C VAL A 478 22.07 -16.47 -13.25
N TRP A 479 21.90 -15.81 -12.07
CA TRP A 479 20.99 -14.69 -11.93
C TRP A 479 21.45 -13.43 -12.67
N ASN A 480 22.76 -13.21 -12.80
CA ASN A 480 23.30 -12.12 -13.62
C ASN A 480 23.01 -12.34 -15.10
N GLU A 481 23.22 -13.56 -15.61
CA GLU A 481 22.86 -13.89 -17.00
C GLU A 481 21.35 -13.76 -17.25
N ALA A 482 20.52 -14.24 -16.33
CA ALA A 482 19.07 -14.08 -16.40
C ALA A 482 18.66 -12.61 -16.42
N TYR A 483 19.29 -11.76 -15.61
CA TYR A 483 19.02 -10.33 -15.56
C TYR A 483 19.36 -9.63 -16.89
N GLN A 484 20.50 -9.97 -17.51
CA GLN A 484 20.85 -9.41 -18.84
C GLN A 484 19.81 -9.78 -19.90
N LYS A 485 19.33 -11.02 -19.90
CA LYS A 485 18.24 -11.47 -20.79
C LYS A 485 16.94 -10.72 -20.48
N TYR A 486 16.54 -10.62 -19.21
CA TYR A 486 15.37 -9.89 -18.77
C TYR A 486 15.39 -8.43 -19.27
N ILE A 487 16.48 -7.69 -19.02
CA ILE A 487 16.61 -6.30 -19.47
C ILE A 487 16.52 -6.17 -21.01
N SER A 488 17.06 -7.13 -21.75
CA SER A 488 16.97 -7.12 -23.22
C SER A 488 15.54 -7.34 -23.75
N ILE A 489 14.69 -7.99 -22.96
CA ILE A 489 13.28 -8.26 -23.28
C ILE A 489 12.39 -7.07 -22.95
N ILE A 490 12.52 -6.50 -21.74
CA ILE A 490 11.64 -5.42 -21.29
C ILE A 490 11.92 -4.07 -21.98
N LYS A 491 13.07 -3.91 -22.65
CA LYS A 491 13.41 -2.71 -23.44
C LYS A 491 12.94 -2.77 -24.90
N LYS A 492 12.34 -3.90 -25.30
CA LYS A 492 11.72 -4.06 -26.64
C LYS A 492 10.27 -3.56 -26.63
#